data_fde911c28a7bbfd32a371a07b669f3a0
#
_entry.id   fde911c28a7bbfd32a371a07b669f3a0
#
_cell.length_a   1.000
_cell.length_b   1.000
_cell.length_c   1.000
_cell.angle_alpha   90.00
_cell.angle_beta   90.00
_cell.angle_gamma   90.00
#
_symmetry.space_group_name_H-M   'P 1'
#
loop_
_entity.id
_entity.type
_entity.pdbx_description
1 polymer ?
#
loop_
_entity_poly.entity_id
_entity_poly.type
_entity_poly.pdbx_seq_one_letter_code
_entity_poly.pdbx_strand_id
1 'polypeptide(L)'
;TQAIVRKDKVDERTWEVAFTANLLLSAFIFLGVFLLAPSWGTLVNNPRAVTVTRLLGLVTVMAACSFLPSTRLLKEANFRKTLWPTLLPLAIDTSVSLFLAWHGWGYWSLVLGIVASQATALLAYWYVAPFRFRLAWDTAIVRDLFSYGKNVLGTSVLIFISINVGDFLVQKYLGTASLGFYAVAFRWGSFSTLEVVHVVSRVLFPAFSLIKNDIARVRAAFLETLEHLAFLIFPLSLGFLAVAPEFVHGLLGAKWEPIILPLQI
;
A
#
# COMPACT_ATOMS: atom_id res chain seq x y z
N THR A 1 0.42 -13.87 -0.79
CA THR A 1 -1.06 -13.95 -0.97
C THR A 1 -1.42 -14.49 -2.34
N GLN A 2 -1.01 -13.85 -3.45
CA GLN A 2 -1.42 -14.21 -4.82
C GLN A 2 -1.08 -15.66 -5.21
N ALA A 3 0.08 -16.18 -4.80
CA ALA A 3 0.50 -17.55 -5.08
C ALA A 3 -0.45 -18.62 -4.46
N ILE A 4 -1.02 -18.31 -3.29
CA ILE A 4 -1.91 -19.24 -2.59
C ILE A 4 -3.35 -19.12 -3.11
N VAL A 5 -3.81 -17.90 -3.37
CA VAL A 5 -5.18 -17.66 -3.89
C VAL A 5 -5.39 -18.31 -5.25
N ARG A 6 -4.34 -18.40 -6.07
CA ARG A 6 -4.38 -19.03 -7.40
C ARG A 6 -4.59 -20.55 -7.37
N LYS A 7 -4.17 -21.25 -6.31
CA LYS A 7 -4.33 -22.72 -6.21
C LYS A 7 -5.79 -23.07 -5.89
N ASP A 8 -6.44 -23.89 -6.70
CA ASP A 8 -7.85 -24.30 -6.51
C ASP A 8 -8.06 -25.01 -5.18
N LYS A 9 -7.16 -25.93 -4.85
CA LYS A 9 -7.14 -26.64 -3.56
C LYS A 9 -5.84 -26.37 -2.84
N VAL A 10 -5.93 -25.97 -1.59
CA VAL A 10 -4.78 -25.70 -0.71
C VAL A 10 -4.93 -26.56 0.52
N ASP A 11 -4.00 -27.52 0.70
CA ASP A 11 -3.96 -28.38 1.86
C ASP A 11 -3.58 -27.57 3.11
N GLU A 12 -4.05 -28.00 4.29
CA GLU A 12 -3.71 -27.39 5.58
C GLU A 12 -2.19 -27.23 5.75
N ARG A 13 -1.42 -28.25 5.33
CA ARG A 13 0.04 -28.20 5.37
C ARG A 13 0.63 -27.07 4.52
N THR A 14 0.04 -26.78 3.36
CA THR A 14 0.48 -25.66 2.50
C THR A 14 0.23 -24.30 3.20
N TRP A 15 -0.87 -24.17 3.95
CA TRP A 15 -1.15 -22.98 4.73
C TRP A 15 -0.13 -22.79 5.86
N GLU A 16 0.18 -23.86 6.61
CA GLU A 16 1.16 -23.82 7.71
C GLU A 16 2.56 -23.46 7.21
N VAL A 17 3.00 -24.08 6.11
CA VAL A 17 4.31 -23.78 5.48
C VAL A 17 4.36 -22.36 4.95
N ALA A 18 3.30 -21.89 4.29
CA ALA A 18 3.25 -20.52 3.77
C ALA A 18 3.27 -19.49 4.88
N PHE A 19 2.58 -19.75 5.98
CA PHE A 19 2.61 -18.88 7.17
C PHE A 19 4.00 -18.83 7.78
N THR A 20 4.63 -20.00 8.02
CA THR A 20 5.98 -20.09 8.58
C THR A 20 6.99 -19.36 7.70
N ALA A 21 6.94 -19.59 6.39
CA ALA A 21 7.83 -18.91 5.44
C ALA A 21 7.62 -17.39 5.42
N ASN A 22 6.36 -16.92 5.47
CA ASN A 22 6.03 -15.50 5.52
C ASN A 22 6.48 -14.85 6.84
N LEU A 23 6.30 -15.54 7.95
CA LEU A 23 6.74 -15.05 9.26
C LEU A 23 8.25 -14.92 9.33
N LEU A 24 9.00 -15.96 8.89
CA LEU A 24 10.46 -15.94 8.83
C LEU A 24 10.98 -14.84 7.92
N LEU A 25 10.38 -14.68 6.74
CA LEU A 25 10.74 -13.61 5.81
C LEU A 25 10.49 -12.23 6.42
N SER A 26 9.35 -12.03 7.08
CA SER A 26 9.02 -10.76 7.73
C SER A 26 9.92 -10.47 8.93
N ALA A 27 10.29 -11.49 9.70
CA ALA A 27 11.26 -11.36 10.78
C ALA A 27 12.66 -11.00 10.24
N PHE A 28 13.08 -11.61 9.14
CA PHE A 28 14.33 -11.28 8.46
C PHE A 28 14.33 -9.84 7.93
N ILE A 29 13.24 -9.41 7.28
CA ILE A 29 13.07 -8.04 6.80
C ILE A 29 13.09 -7.06 7.98
N PHE A 30 12.37 -7.36 9.06
CA PHE A 30 12.37 -6.53 10.28
C PHE A 30 13.78 -6.38 10.86
N LEU A 31 14.52 -7.49 10.98
CA LEU A 31 15.90 -7.46 11.47
C LEU A 31 16.78 -6.60 10.56
N GLY A 32 16.68 -6.76 9.24
CA GLY A 32 17.38 -5.93 8.26
C GLY A 32 17.03 -4.44 8.43
N VAL A 33 15.76 -4.10 8.50
CA VAL A 33 15.28 -2.72 8.73
C VAL A 33 15.80 -2.19 10.06
N PHE A 34 15.74 -2.99 11.13
CA PHE A 34 16.19 -2.59 12.46
C PHE A 34 17.69 -2.27 12.51
N LEU A 35 18.50 -3.11 11.86
CA LEU A 35 19.97 -2.95 11.79
C LEU A 35 20.38 -1.81 10.85
N LEU A 36 19.67 -1.63 9.73
CA LEU A 36 19.98 -0.59 8.74
C LEU A 36 19.33 0.77 9.08
N ALA A 37 18.42 0.83 10.05
CA ALA A 37 17.75 2.08 10.43
C ALA A 37 18.75 3.24 10.78
N PRO A 38 19.89 3.02 11.49
CA PRO A 38 20.84 4.11 11.73
C PRO A 38 21.44 4.67 10.44
N SER A 39 21.85 3.79 9.51
CA SER A 39 22.38 4.19 8.19
C SER A 39 21.34 4.95 7.36
N TRP A 40 20.08 4.55 7.46
CA TRP A 40 18.98 5.30 6.86
C TRP A 40 18.82 6.69 7.48
N GLY A 41 18.86 6.79 8.83
CA GLY A 41 18.79 8.07 9.53
C GLY A 41 19.90 9.06 9.13
N THR A 42 21.12 8.57 8.89
CA THR A 42 22.21 9.40 8.37
C THR A 42 22.02 9.79 6.91
N LEU A 43 21.53 8.87 6.07
CA LEU A 43 21.28 9.13 4.66
C LEU A 43 20.24 10.23 4.42
N VAL A 44 19.17 10.25 5.24
CA VAL A 44 18.12 11.27 5.17
C VAL A 44 18.36 12.48 6.07
N ASN A 45 19.54 12.56 6.71
CA ASN A 45 19.91 13.63 7.64
C ASN A 45 18.88 13.89 8.76
N ASN A 46 18.22 12.83 9.25
CA ASN A 46 17.19 12.94 10.27
C ASN A 46 17.30 11.80 11.30
N PRO A 47 17.89 12.05 12.48
CA PRO A 47 18.04 11.02 13.52
C PRO A 47 16.70 10.46 14.04
N ARG A 48 15.64 11.26 13.98
CA ARG A 48 14.30 10.84 14.40
C ARG A 48 13.72 9.74 13.50
N ALA A 49 14.17 9.68 12.23
CA ALA A 49 13.78 8.63 11.29
C ALA A 49 14.17 7.23 11.77
N VAL A 50 15.26 7.09 12.55
CA VAL A 50 15.73 5.79 13.06
C VAL A 50 14.66 5.11 13.93
N THR A 51 14.12 5.82 14.91
CA THR A 51 13.12 5.27 15.83
C THR A 51 11.81 4.98 15.10
N VAL A 52 11.37 5.88 14.23
CA VAL A 52 10.18 5.69 13.39
C VAL A 52 10.33 4.46 12.50
N THR A 53 11.46 4.33 11.80
CA THR A 53 11.73 3.19 10.91
C THR A 53 11.72 1.86 11.67
N ARG A 54 12.33 1.80 12.86
CA ARG A 54 12.30 0.60 13.72
C ARG A 54 10.90 0.23 14.17
N LEU A 55 10.10 1.22 14.57
CA LEU A 55 8.73 0.98 15.03
C LEU A 55 7.82 0.55 13.88
N LEU A 56 7.93 1.20 12.71
CA LEU A 56 7.20 0.80 11.51
C LEU A 56 7.65 -0.56 10.98
N GLY A 57 8.93 -0.91 11.16
CA GLY A 57 9.42 -2.26 10.88
C GLY A 57 8.66 -3.35 11.65
N LEU A 58 8.27 -3.09 12.91
CA LEU A 58 7.46 -4.02 13.70
C LEU A 58 6.09 -4.30 13.07
N VAL A 59 5.51 -3.30 12.40
CA VAL A 59 4.23 -3.43 11.68
C VAL A 59 4.29 -4.54 10.62
N THR A 60 5.45 -4.75 9.97
CA THR A 60 5.61 -5.83 8.98
C THR A 60 5.47 -7.22 9.60
N VAL A 61 5.98 -7.41 10.83
CA VAL A 61 5.84 -8.68 11.57
C VAL A 61 4.39 -8.89 12.01
N MET A 62 3.74 -7.83 12.50
CA MET A 62 2.32 -7.89 12.85
C MET A 62 1.44 -8.20 11.63
N ALA A 63 1.75 -7.61 10.48
CA ALA A 63 1.09 -7.91 9.21
C ALA A 63 1.29 -9.37 8.78
N ALA A 64 2.50 -9.93 8.98
CA ALA A 64 2.76 -11.34 8.71
C ALA A 64 1.91 -12.27 9.58
N CYS A 65 1.69 -11.91 10.84
CA CYS A 65 0.80 -12.67 11.73
C CYS A 65 -0.67 -12.61 11.29
N SER A 66 -1.11 -11.52 10.64
CA SER A 66 -2.47 -11.37 10.11
C SER A 66 -2.64 -12.01 8.71
N PHE A 67 -1.53 -12.38 8.05
CA PHE A 67 -1.52 -12.86 6.68
C PHE A 67 -2.41 -14.07 6.45
N LEU A 68 -2.32 -15.07 7.31
CA LEU A 68 -3.03 -16.33 7.12
C LEU A 68 -4.55 -16.18 7.25
N PRO A 69 -5.10 -15.63 8.36
CA PRO A 69 -6.54 -15.46 8.49
C PRO A 69 -7.11 -14.53 7.41
N SER A 70 -6.41 -13.46 7.03
CA SER A 70 -6.86 -12.54 5.97
C SER A 70 -6.90 -13.21 4.59
N THR A 71 -5.88 -14.01 4.25
CA THR A 71 -5.80 -14.71 2.96
C THR A 71 -6.86 -15.82 2.86
N ARG A 72 -7.14 -16.51 3.96
CA ARG A 72 -8.19 -17.54 4.02
C ARG A 72 -9.58 -16.95 3.79
N LEU A 73 -9.91 -15.87 4.48
CA LEU A 73 -11.18 -15.15 4.29
C LEU A 73 -11.33 -14.62 2.85
N LEU A 74 -10.25 -14.13 2.25
CA LEU A 74 -10.24 -13.67 0.87
C LEU A 74 -10.52 -14.83 -0.10
N LYS A 75 -9.91 -16.00 0.13
CA LYS A 75 -10.11 -17.19 -0.70
C LYS A 75 -11.52 -17.75 -0.57
N GLU A 76 -12.11 -17.72 0.61
CA GLU A 76 -13.48 -18.15 0.89
C GLU A 76 -14.52 -17.17 0.34
N ALA A 77 -14.09 -16.01 -0.22
CA ALA A 77 -14.93 -14.91 -0.69
C ALA A 77 -15.99 -14.46 0.34
N ASN A 78 -15.66 -14.59 1.63
CA ASN A 78 -16.59 -14.23 2.70
C ASN A 78 -16.48 -12.74 3.03
N PHE A 79 -17.02 -11.92 2.14
CA PHE A 79 -16.95 -10.45 2.26
C PHE A 79 -17.53 -9.92 3.58
N ARG A 80 -18.61 -10.53 4.07
CA ARG A 80 -19.28 -10.08 5.32
C ARG A 80 -18.35 -10.25 6.54
N LYS A 81 -17.61 -11.34 6.60
CA LYS A 81 -16.62 -11.56 7.67
C LYS A 81 -15.36 -10.71 7.51
N THR A 82 -15.04 -10.32 6.29
CA THR A 82 -13.87 -9.49 5.99
C THR A 82 -14.09 -8.01 6.28
N LEU A 83 -15.35 -7.53 6.29
CA LEU A 83 -15.68 -6.12 6.50
C LEU A 83 -15.12 -5.57 7.82
N TRP A 84 -15.42 -6.22 8.93
CA TRP A 84 -15.01 -5.74 10.26
C TRP A 84 -13.48 -5.68 10.43
N PRO A 85 -12.71 -6.75 10.10
CA PRO A 85 -11.25 -6.69 10.16
C PRO A 85 -10.61 -5.67 9.21
N THR A 86 -11.35 -5.18 8.21
CA THR A 86 -10.87 -4.17 7.27
C THR A 86 -11.24 -2.74 7.71
N LEU A 87 -12.48 -2.52 8.14
CA LEU A 87 -12.98 -1.18 8.48
C LEU A 87 -12.57 -0.73 9.89
N LEU A 88 -12.56 -1.64 10.86
CA LEU A 88 -12.23 -1.30 12.25
C LEU A 88 -10.79 -0.76 12.39
N PRO A 89 -9.74 -1.37 11.79
CA PRO A 89 -8.40 -0.81 11.81
C PRO A 89 -8.31 0.60 11.21
N LEU A 90 -9.05 0.87 10.14
CA LEU A 90 -9.08 2.18 9.51
C LEU A 90 -9.70 3.23 10.44
N ALA A 91 -10.79 2.89 11.11
CA ALA A 91 -11.43 3.78 12.09
C ALA A 91 -10.49 4.04 13.28
N ILE A 92 -9.78 3.01 13.77
CA ILE A 92 -8.80 3.14 14.87
C ILE A 92 -7.61 3.99 14.46
N ASP A 93 -7.05 3.79 13.24
CA ASP A 93 -5.97 4.62 12.72
C ASP A 93 -6.36 6.11 12.76
N THR A 94 -7.49 6.42 12.14
CA THR A 94 -7.99 7.79 12.06
C THR A 94 -8.25 8.38 13.45
N SER A 95 -8.92 7.64 14.33
CA SER A 95 -9.28 8.11 15.67
C SER A 95 -8.04 8.34 16.55
N VAL A 96 -7.10 7.39 16.56
CA VAL A 96 -5.86 7.49 17.33
C VAL A 96 -4.97 8.60 16.79
N SER A 97 -4.82 8.69 15.47
CA SER A 97 -4.02 9.74 14.84
C SER A 97 -4.57 11.14 15.14
N LEU A 98 -5.88 11.34 15.02
CA LEU A 98 -6.52 12.62 15.33
C LEU A 98 -6.42 12.96 16.82
N PHE A 99 -6.69 12.02 17.70
CA PHE A 99 -6.61 12.21 19.14
C PHE A 99 -5.20 12.61 19.58
N LEU A 100 -4.16 11.90 19.12
CA LEU A 100 -2.78 12.21 19.46
C LEU A 100 -2.30 13.52 18.79
N ALA A 101 -2.75 13.82 17.58
CA ALA A 101 -2.45 15.09 16.92
C ALA A 101 -3.02 16.27 17.70
N TRP A 102 -4.23 16.15 18.22
CA TRP A 102 -4.86 17.18 19.07
C TRP A 102 -4.08 17.42 20.35
N HIS A 103 -3.48 16.36 20.93
CA HIS A 103 -2.63 16.48 22.12
C HIS A 103 -1.18 16.92 21.80
N GLY A 104 -0.89 17.30 20.55
CA GLY A 104 0.40 17.88 20.16
C GLY A 104 1.52 16.87 19.96
N TRP A 105 1.23 15.59 19.77
CA TRP A 105 2.24 14.54 19.55
C TRP A 105 2.93 14.61 18.17
N GLY A 106 2.51 15.55 17.32
CA GLY A 106 3.12 15.78 16.01
C GLY A 106 3.16 14.52 15.14
N TYR A 107 4.32 14.22 14.53
CA TYR A 107 4.46 13.04 13.65
C TYR A 107 4.25 11.69 14.36
N TRP A 108 4.40 11.63 15.67
CA TRP A 108 4.13 10.42 16.46
C TRP A 108 2.66 10.01 16.41
N SER A 109 1.75 10.94 16.20
CA SER A 109 0.34 10.64 16.04
C SER A 109 0.08 9.68 14.88
N LEU A 110 0.72 9.92 13.75
CA LEU A 110 0.61 9.07 12.55
C LEU A 110 1.26 7.69 12.77
N VAL A 111 2.45 7.67 13.37
CA VAL A 111 3.18 6.42 13.62
C VAL A 111 2.40 5.50 14.56
N LEU A 112 1.89 6.05 15.66
CA LEU A 112 1.12 5.29 16.65
C LEU A 112 -0.26 4.89 16.12
N GLY A 113 -0.89 5.72 15.27
CA GLY A 113 -2.10 5.37 14.55
C GLY A 113 -1.92 4.11 13.69
N ILE A 114 -0.87 4.07 12.87
CA ILE A 114 -0.54 2.91 12.04
C ILE A 114 -0.30 1.65 12.91
N VAL A 115 0.45 1.77 14.02
CA VAL A 115 0.70 0.63 14.91
C VAL A 115 -0.58 0.14 15.56
N ALA A 116 -1.43 1.04 16.07
CA ALA A 116 -2.71 0.70 16.68
C ALA A 116 -3.67 0.05 15.66
N SER A 117 -3.71 0.58 14.44
CA SER A 117 -4.46 0.03 13.32
C SER A 117 -4.02 -1.41 13.02
N GLN A 118 -2.72 -1.65 12.90
CA GLN A 118 -2.20 -2.98 12.59
C GLN A 118 -2.43 -3.98 13.74
N ALA A 119 -2.31 -3.52 14.99
CA ALA A 119 -2.66 -4.34 16.16
C ALA A 119 -4.15 -4.72 16.15
N THR A 120 -5.01 -3.75 15.84
CA THR A 120 -6.46 -3.98 15.71
C THR A 120 -6.77 -4.95 14.58
N ALA A 121 -6.13 -4.79 13.41
CA ALA A 121 -6.27 -5.71 12.28
C ALA A 121 -5.87 -7.15 12.68
N LEU A 122 -4.73 -7.30 13.34
CA LEU A 122 -4.25 -8.58 13.84
C LEU A 122 -5.30 -9.26 14.73
N LEU A 123 -5.78 -8.56 15.76
CA LEU A 123 -6.76 -9.09 16.70
C LEU A 123 -8.10 -9.40 16.01
N ALA A 124 -8.59 -8.50 15.15
CA ALA A 124 -9.85 -8.67 14.44
C ALA A 124 -9.81 -9.87 13.47
N TYR A 125 -8.73 -10.05 12.72
CA TYR A 125 -8.58 -11.20 11.81
C TYR A 125 -8.50 -12.52 12.58
N TRP A 126 -7.79 -12.56 13.71
CA TRP A 126 -7.70 -13.77 14.54
C TRP A 126 -9.01 -14.08 15.24
N TYR A 127 -9.78 -13.07 15.62
CA TYR A 127 -11.12 -13.27 16.19
C TYR A 127 -12.12 -13.84 15.19
N VAL A 128 -12.11 -13.31 13.95
CA VAL A 128 -13.07 -13.70 12.90
C VAL A 128 -12.71 -15.02 12.22
N ALA A 129 -11.42 -15.31 12.09
CA ALA A 129 -10.91 -16.54 11.45
C ALA A 129 -9.83 -17.18 12.34
N PRO A 130 -10.20 -17.76 13.49
CA PRO A 130 -9.25 -18.40 14.38
C PRO A 130 -8.56 -19.56 13.65
N PHE A 131 -7.25 -19.56 13.70
CA PHE A 131 -6.42 -20.58 13.08
C PHE A 131 -5.54 -21.24 14.13
N ARG A 132 -5.43 -22.56 14.12
CA ARG A 132 -4.49 -23.26 14.97
C ARG A 132 -3.10 -23.15 14.37
N PHE A 133 -2.25 -22.42 15.08
CA PHE A 133 -0.90 -22.16 14.69
C PHE A 133 -0.03 -23.43 14.79
N ARG A 134 0.49 -23.87 13.65
CA ARG A 134 1.53 -24.90 13.60
C ARG A 134 2.64 -24.42 12.68
N LEU A 135 3.85 -24.41 13.21
CA LEU A 135 5.04 -24.17 12.41
C LEU A 135 5.34 -25.44 11.61
N ALA A 136 5.27 -25.35 10.33
CA ALA A 136 5.63 -26.43 9.42
C ALA A 136 6.62 -25.91 8.37
N TRP A 137 7.57 -26.75 8.00
CA TRP A 137 8.52 -26.45 6.94
C TRP A 137 8.54 -27.57 5.92
N ASP A 138 8.41 -27.20 4.65
CA ASP A 138 8.53 -28.10 3.51
C ASP A 138 9.20 -27.35 2.36
N THR A 139 10.41 -27.77 2.04
CA THR A 139 11.24 -27.12 1.02
C THR A 139 10.62 -27.17 -0.37
N ALA A 140 9.87 -28.21 -0.69
CA ALA A 140 9.20 -28.37 -1.98
C ALA A 140 8.07 -27.32 -2.12
N ILE A 141 7.26 -27.17 -1.08
CA ILE A 141 6.17 -26.18 -1.05
C ILE A 141 6.74 -24.76 -1.07
N VAL A 142 7.79 -24.47 -0.27
CA VAL A 142 8.46 -23.17 -0.25
C VAL A 142 9.04 -22.83 -1.61
N ARG A 143 9.70 -23.76 -2.27
CA ARG A 143 10.28 -23.56 -3.61
C ARG A 143 9.20 -23.27 -4.66
N ASP A 144 8.08 -23.96 -4.61
CA ASP A 144 6.95 -23.72 -5.51
C ASP A 144 6.34 -22.32 -5.29
N LEU A 145 6.09 -21.94 -4.02
CA LEU A 145 5.60 -20.61 -3.67
C LEU A 145 6.58 -19.50 -4.08
N PHE A 146 7.88 -19.73 -3.90
CA PHE A 146 8.93 -18.77 -4.26
C PHE A 146 9.09 -18.65 -5.78
N SER A 147 9.01 -19.76 -6.50
CA SER A 147 9.10 -19.77 -7.97
C SER A 147 8.08 -18.85 -8.63
N TYR A 148 6.86 -18.85 -8.11
CA TYR A 148 5.82 -17.91 -8.54
C TYR A 148 6.03 -16.51 -7.96
N GLY A 149 6.37 -16.45 -6.67
CA GLY A 149 6.51 -15.20 -5.92
C GLY A 149 7.63 -14.30 -6.40
N LYS A 150 8.74 -14.84 -6.91
CA LYS A 150 9.90 -14.06 -7.36
C LYS A 150 9.58 -13.07 -8.47
N ASN A 151 8.73 -13.46 -9.43
CA ASN A 151 8.34 -12.57 -10.53
C ASN A 151 7.43 -11.44 -10.03
N VAL A 152 6.48 -11.77 -9.16
CA VAL A 152 5.61 -10.78 -8.50
C VAL A 152 6.43 -9.85 -7.62
N LEU A 153 7.40 -10.38 -6.88
CA LEU A 153 8.31 -9.58 -6.05
C LEU A 153 9.14 -8.62 -6.91
N GLY A 154 9.74 -9.12 -8.01
CA GLY A 154 10.52 -8.28 -8.93
C GLY A 154 9.70 -7.13 -9.49
N THR A 155 8.49 -7.40 -9.97
CA THR A 155 7.57 -6.36 -10.45
C THR A 155 7.21 -5.38 -9.33
N SER A 156 6.91 -5.87 -8.13
CA SER A 156 6.58 -5.01 -6.99
C SER A 156 7.74 -4.11 -6.56
N VAL A 157 8.97 -4.62 -6.59
CA VAL A 157 10.18 -3.83 -6.29
C VAL A 157 10.39 -2.73 -7.33
N LEU A 158 10.23 -3.06 -8.62
CA LEU A 158 10.35 -2.05 -9.69
C LEU A 158 9.28 -0.96 -9.57
N ILE A 159 8.04 -1.34 -9.31
CA ILE A 159 6.95 -0.37 -9.07
C ILE A 159 7.25 0.47 -7.84
N PHE A 160 7.71 -0.13 -6.74
CA PHE A 160 8.08 0.58 -5.53
C PHE A 160 9.17 1.62 -5.79
N ILE A 161 10.25 1.23 -6.47
CA ILE A 161 11.32 2.17 -6.84
C ILE A 161 10.77 3.29 -7.73
N SER A 162 9.98 2.95 -8.74
CA SER A 162 9.42 3.92 -9.68
C SER A 162 8.54 4.98 -8.99
N ILE A 163 7.75 4.57 -8.00
CA ILE A 163 6.87 5.48 -7.26
C ILE A 163 7.63 6.31 -6.24
N ASN A 164 8.61 5.71 -5.52
CA ASN A 164 9.24 6.35 -4.36
C ASN A 164 10.59 7.02 -4.69
N VAL A 165 11.12 6.89 -5.91
CA VAL A 165 12.39 7.53 -6.27
C VAL A 165 12.29 9.06 -6.21
N GLY A 166 11.15 9.62 -6.59
CA GLY A 166 10.89 11.06 -6.48
C GLY A 166 10.96 11.55 -5.05
N ASP A 167 10.25 10.86 -4.15
CA ASP A 167 10.25 11.18 -2.71
C ASP A 167 11.66 11.14 -2.12
N PHE A 168 12.44 10.10 -2.48
CA PHE A 168 13.81 9.97 -2.03
C PHE A 168 14.72 11.11 -2.52
N LEU A 169 14.61 11.50 -3.80
CA LEU A 169 15.40 12.58 -4.36
C LEU A 169 15.04 13.94 -3.73
N VAL A 170 13.75 14.22 -3.58
CA VAL A 170 13.27 15.44 -2.93
C VAL A 170 13.76 15.49 -1.48
N GLN A 171 13.62 14.39 -0.73
CA GLN A 171 14.12 14.31 0.65
C GLN A 171 15.62 14.58 0.74
N LYS A 172 16.40 13.96 -0.15
CA LYS A 172 17.87 14.03 -0.12
C LYS A 172 18.39 15.41 -0.49
N TYR A 173 17.82 16.07 -1.50
CA TYR A 173 18.36 17.31 -2.06
C TYR A 173 17.66 18.56 -1.53
N LEU A 174 16.36 18.48 -1.21
CA LEU A 174 15.54 19.63 -0.80
C LEU A 174 15.10 19.55 0.66
N GLY A 175 15.31 18.42 1.32
CA GLY A 175 15.05 18.21 2.73
C GLY A 175 13.60 17.86 3.08
N THR A 176 13.35 17.61 4.37
CA THR A 176 12.09 17.05 4.89
C THR A 176 10.87 17.96 4.67
N ALA A 177 11.05 19.28 4.77
CA ALA A 177 9.94 20.21 4.58
C ALA A 177 9.44 20.18 3.12
N SER A 178 10.36 20.21 2.16
CA SER A 178 10.05 20.13 0.73
C SER A 178 9.42 18.80 0.36
N LEU A 179 9.87 17.69 0.97
CA LEU A 179 9.22 16.39 0.81
C LEU A 179 7.77 16.42 1.28
N GLY A 180 7.48 17.10 2.41
CA GLY A 180 6.12 17.25 2.90
C GLY A 180 5.22 17.97 1.90
N PHE A 181 5.69 19.05 1.32
CA PHE A 181 4.97 19.78 0.27
C PHE A 181 4.79 18.96 -0.99
N TYR A 182 5.86 18.28 -1.45
CA TYR A 182 5.81 17.41 -2.62
C TYR A 182 4.82 16.25 -2.44
N ALA A 183 4.84 15.57 -1.31
CA ALA A 183 3.94 14.45 -1.04
C ALA A 183 2.46 14.86 -1.05
N VAL A 184 2.14 16.04 -0.49
CA VAL A 184 0.76 16.57 -0.52
C VAL A 184 0.38 16.99 -1.94
N ALA A 185 1.24 17.69 -2.67
CA ALA A 185 1.00 18.06 -4.06
C ALA A 185 0.77 16.82 -4.94
N PHE A 186 1.66 15.82 -4.85
CA PHE A 186 1.55 14.59 -5.63
C PHE A 186 0.27 13.82 -5.32
N ARG A 187 -0.13 13.75 -4.04
CA ARG A 187 -1.36 13.06 -3.63
C ARG A 187 -2.62 13.71 -4.21
N TRP A 188 -2.73 15.03 -4.16
CA TRP A 188 -3.88 15.74 -4.71
C TRP A 188 -3.87 15.81 -6.24
N GLY A 189 -2.71 16.04 -6.86
CA GLY A 189 -2.56 16.06 -8.32
C GLY A 189 -2.86 14.70 -8.95
N SER A 190 -2.42 13.61 -8.31
CA SER A 190 -2.66 12.26 -8.79
C SER A 190 -4.09 11.74 -8.54
N PHE A 191 -4.85 12.37 -7.65
CA PHE A 191 -6.17 11.87 -7.24
C PHE A 191 -7.13 11.73 -8.42
N SER A 192 -7.23 12.77 -9.26
CA SER A 192 -8.13 12.79 -10.41
C SER A 192 -7.77 11.75 -11.48
N THR A 193 -6.48 11.44 -11.62
CA THR A 193 -6.00 10.53 -12.67
C THR A 193 -5.93 9.08 -12.18
N LEU A 194 -5.24 8.83 -11.07
CA LEU A 194 -4.98 7.46 -10.60
C LEU A 194 -6.25 6.76 -10.12
N GLU A 195 -7.14 7.43 -9.41
CA GLU A 195 -8.36 6.80 -8.91
C GLU A 195 -9.30 6.42 -10.05
N VAL A 196 -9.44 7.27 -11.07
CA VAL A 196 -10.23 6.97 -12.27
C VAL A 196 -9.66 5.76 -12.99
N VAL A 197 -8.35 5.74 -13.25
CA VAL A 197 -7.67 4.63 -13.93
C VAL A 197 -7.79 3.33 -13.12
N HIS A 198 -7.66 3.38 -11.79
CA HIS A 198 -7.80 2.19 -10.94
C HIS A 198 -9.21 1.59 -10.97
N VAL A 199 -10.24 2.43 -10.92
CA VAL A 199 -11.64 1.97 -10.98
C VAL A 199 -11.92 1.32 -12.33
N VAL A 200 -11.55 1.98 -13.41
CA VAL A 200 -11.76 1.49 -14.77
C VAL A 200 -10.98 0.20 -15.03
N SER A 201 -9.73 0.12 -14.60
CA SER A 201 -8.89 -1.07 -14.78
C SER A 201 -9.45 -2.32 -14.09
N ARG A 202 -10.10 -2.18 -12.94
CA ARG A 202 -10.76 -3.30 -12.24
C ARG A 202 -11.87 -3.95 -13.05
N VAL A 203 -12.58 -3.14 -13.85
CA VAL A 203 -13.68 -3.62 -14.71
C VAL A 203 -13.15 -4.13 -16.04
N LEU A 204 -12.19 -3.43 -16.62
CA LEU A 204 -11.68 -3.75 -17.95
C LEU A 204 -10.79 -4.99 -17.99
N PHE A 205 -10.01 -5.25 -16.94
CA PHE A 205 -9.11 -6.39 -16.93
C PHE A 205 -9.84 -7.75 -17.13
N PRO A 206 -10.95 -8.04 -16.43
CA PRO A 206 -11.75 -9.22 -16.72
C PRO A 206 -12.37 -9.20 -18.14
N ALA A 207 -12.85 -8.04 -18.61
CA ALA A 207 -13.45 -7.91 -19.93
C ALA A 207 -12.44 -8.20 -21.06
N PHE A 208 -11.24 -7.66 -20.98
CA PHE A 208 -10.17 -7.98 -21.93
C PHE A 208 -9.75 -9.46 -21.90
N SER A 209 -9.82 -10.09 -20.73
CA SER A 209 -9.53 -11.52 -20.60
C SER A 209 -10.50 -12.40 -21.41
N LEU A 210 -11.76 -11.98 -21.56
CA LEU A 210 -12.76 -12.71 -22.35
C LEU A 210 -12.50 -12.66 -23.85
N ILE A 211 -11.90 -11.58 -24.35
CA ILE A 211 -11.62 -11.37 -25.79
C ILE A 211 -10.16 -11.59 -26.18
N LYS A 212 -9.31 -12.07 -25.26
CA LYS A 212 -7.85 -12.21 -25.43
C LYS A 212 -7.38 -12.92 -26.67
N ASN A 213 -8.21 -13.81 -27.24
CA ASN A 213 -7.88 -14.61 -28.43
C ASN A 213 -8.12 -13.86 -29.76
N ASP A 214 -8.81 -12.71 -29.72
CA ASP A 214 -9.09 -11.85 -30.88
C ASP A 214 -8.32 -10.54 -30.73
N ILE A 215 -7.12 -10.48 -31.30
CA ILE A 215 -6.22 -9.33 -31.21
C ILE A 215 -6.85 -8.06 -31.81
N ALA A 216 -7.61 -8.19 -32.88
CA ALA A 216 -8.25 -7.05 -33.53
C ALA A 216 -9.32 -6.45 -32.60
N ARG A 217 -10.10 -7.29 -31.96
CA ARG A 217 -11.13 -6.88 -31.00
C ARG A 217 -10.52 -6.30 -29.71
N VAL A 218 -9.42 -6.91 -29.20
CA VAL A 218 -8.66 -6.35 -28.06
C VAL A 218 -8.14 -4.95 -28.39
N ARG A 219 -7.55 -4.75 -29.58
CA ARG A 219 -7.05 -3.45 -30.02
C ARG A 219 -8.16 -2.40 -30.11
N ALA A 220 -9.29 -2.76 -30.72
CA ALA A 220 -10.43 -1.85 -30.85
C ALA A 220 -10.95 -1.42 -29.46
N ALA A 221 -11.19 -2.39 -28.59
CA ALA A 221 -11.66 -2.13 -27.22
C ALA A 221 -10.65 -1.32 -26.38
N PHE A 222 -9.34 -1.54 -26.59
CA PHE A 222 -8.30 -0.76 -25.92
C PHE A 222 -8.31 0.71 -26.38
N LEU A 223 -8.39 0.97 -27.67
CA LEU A 223 -8.44 2.33 -28.22
C LEU A 223 -9.70 3.09 -27.77
N GLU A 224 -10.85 2.43 -27.81
CA GLU A 224 -12.12 2.98 -27.32
C GLU A 224 -12.04 3.33 -25.81
N THR A 225 -11.45 2.43 -25.01
CA THR A 225 -11.20 2.69 -23.58
C THR A 225 -10.30 3.90 -23.37
N LEU A 226 -9.24 4.00 -24.15
CA LEU A 226 -8.27 5.09 -24.06
C LEU A 226 -8.91 6.44 -24.40
N GLU A 227 -9.78 6.47 -25.42
CA GLU A 227 -10.56 7.64 -25.81
C GLU A 227 -11.50 8.09 -24.68
N HIS A 228 -12.27 7.18 -24.09
CA HIS A 228 -13.15 7.48 -22.98
C HIS A 228 -12.39 7.97 -21.73
N LEU A 229 -11.26 7.33 -21.41
CA LEU A 229 -10.41 7.78 -20.31
C LEU A 229 -9.83 9.17 -20.57
N ALA A 230 -9.33 9.43 -21.78
CA ALA A 230 -8.80 10.73 -22.14
C ALA A 230 -9.87 11.83 -22.07
N PHE A 231 -11.08 11.53 -22.58
CA PHE A 231 -12.22 12.44 -22.51
C PHE A 231 -12.61 12.83 -21.08
N LEU A 232 -12.45 11.92 -20.13
CA LEU A 232 -12.74 12.18 -18.71
C LEU A 232 -11.57 12.83 -18.00
N ILE A 233 -10.34 12.33 -18.19
CA ILE A 233 -9.17 12.74 -17.43
C ILE A 233 -8.68 14.12 -17.84
N PHE A 234 -8.64 14.44 -19.14
CA PHE A 234 -8.15 15.75 -19.58
C PHE A 234 -8.94 16.93 -19.02
N PRO A 235 -10.28 16.98 -19.10
CA PRO A 235 -11.04 18.06 -18.50
C PRO A 235 -10.86 18.14 -16.98
N LEU A 236 -10.82 16.99 -16.28
CA LEU A 236 -10.60 16.95 -14.83
C LEU A 236 -9.21 17.51 -14.45
N SER A 237 -8.16 17.09 -15.14
CA SER A 237 -6.81 17.54 -14.88
C SER A 237 -6.62 19.03 -15.20
N LEU A 238 -7.12 19.48 -16.37
CA LEU A 238 -7.07 20.90 -16.74
C LEU A 238 -7.91 21.78 -15.80
N GLY A 239 -9.09 21.29 -15.42
CA GLY A 239 -9.94 21.96 -14.43
C GLY A 239 -9.24 22.08 -13.08
N PHE A 240 -8.60 21.00 -12.61
CA PHE A 240 -7.85 21.03 -11.35
C PHE A 240 -6.63 21.95 -11.42
N LEU A 241 -5.90 21.95 -12.53
CA LEU A 241 -4.80 22.87 -12.79
C LEU A 241 -5.24 24.35 -12.70
N ALA A 242 -6.40 24.68 -13.30
CA ALA A 242 -6.93 26.03 -13.28
C ALA A 242 -7.38 26.50 -11.89
N VAL A 243 -7.92 25.59 -11.08
CA VAL A 243 -8.45 25.89 -9.72
C VAL A 243 -7.42 25.63 -8.62
N ALA A 244 -6.21 25.15 -8.95
CA ALA A 244 -5.20 24.74 -7.96
C ALA A 244 -4.85 25.89 -6.94
N PRO A 245 -4.66 27.15 -7.34
CA PRO A 245 -4.40 28.22 -6.38
C PRO A 245 -5.54 28.42 -5.38
N GLU A 246 -6.78 28.50 -5.89
CA GLU A 246 -7.98 28.70 -5.05
C GLU A 246 -8.23 27.50 -4.15
N PHE A 247 -8.00 26.30 -4.64
CA PHE A 247 -8.07 25.06 -3.87
C PHE A 247 -7.08 25.10 -2.69
N VAL A 248 -5.83 25.48 -2.94
CA VAL A 248 -4.81 25.54 -1.90
C VAL A 248 -5.14 26.63 -0.87
N HIS A 249 -5.46 27.83 -1.30
CA HIS A 249 -5.76 28.94 -0.38
C HIS A 249 -7.06 28.71 0.39
N GLY A 250 -8.10 28.16 -0.25
CA GLY A 250 -9.42 27.97 0.36
C GLY A 250 -9.50 26.77 1.29
N LEU A 251 -8.83 25.66 0.93
CA LEU A 251 -8.98 24.39 1.66
C LEU A 251 -7.79 24.09 2.58
N LEU A 252 -6.56 24.34 2.12
CA LEU A 252 -5.33 23.99 2.84
C LEU A 252 -4.74 25.16 3.62
N GLY A 253 -4.99 26.38 3.17
CA GLY A 253 -4.52 27.60 3.80
C GLY A 253 -3.14 28.06 3.30
N ALA A 254 -2.77 29.32 3.64
CA ALA A 254 -1.57 29.99 3.14
C ALA A 254 -0.24 29.26 3.42
N LYS A 255 -0.16 28.46 4.47
CA LYS A 255 1.01 27.62 4.78
C LYS A 255 1.39 26.68 3.63
N TRP A 256 0.42 26.28 2.80
CA TRP A 256 0.57 25.32 1.73
C TRP A 256 0.79 25.95 0.35
N GLU A 257 0.95 27.28 0.29
CA GLU A 257 1.25 28.00 -0.96
C GLU A 257 2.38 27.38 -1.80
N PRO A 258 3.49 26.85 -1.20
CA PRO A 258 4.57 26.23 -1.97
C PRO A 258 4.16 25.00 -2.78
N ILE A 259 2.98 24.39 -2.53
CA ILE A 259 2.53 23.23 -3.29
C ILE A 259 1.82 23.59 -4.60
N ILE A 260 1.46 24.84 -4.82
CA ILE A 260 0.69 25.29 -6.01
C ILE A 260 1.43 24.89 -7.29
N LEU A 261 2.70 25.25 -7.40
CA LEU A 261 3.50 24.94 -8.59
C LEU A 261 3.66 23.43 -8.83
N PRO A 262 4.07 22.62 -7.82
CA PRO A 262 4.11 21.16 -7.98
C PRO A 262 2.74 20.52 -8.27
N LEU A 263 1.65 21.15 -7.85
CA LEU A 263 0.29 20.66 -8.07
C LEU A 263 -0.18 20.89 -9.52
N GLN A 264 0.40 21.91 -10.18
CA GLN A 264 0.09 22.28 -11.56
C GLN A 264 0.93 21.53 -12.62
N ILE A 265 1.93 20.73 -12.19
CA ILE A 265 2.79 19.92 -13.05
C ILE A 265 2.27 18.48 -13.11
#